data_fefe430fe1ac8694355a894cf9edd61b
#
_entry.id   fefe430fe1ac8694355a894cf9edd61b
#
_cell.length_a   1.000
_cell.length_b   1.000
_cell.length_c   1.000
_cell.angle_alpha   90.00
_cell.angle_beta   90.00
_cell.angle_gamma   90.00
#
_symmetry.space_group_name_H-M   'P 1'
#
loop_
_entity.id
_entity.type
_entity.pdbx_description
1 polymer ?
#
loop_
_entity_poly.entity_id
_entity_poly.type
_entity_poly.pdbx_seq_one_letter_code
_entity_poly.pdbx_strand_id
1 'polypeptide(L)'
;MNEVMLSGILNALEDGVAVFDLEGTALFCNGPAYALLHKTPGSVRMLSDLPNEVRAFFGGVRSGRTETVELFGQAVRLAYQDLTENGMRTGAVLILTDLGEQQRADRIRREFTANVSHELKTPLTSISGYAEMIENGMAKEEDVRVFAERIRRESNRMLALVSDIITLSELDEQQILKNAETVDLFELAAQTVETLKSAAMVRGVSVQLLGGPMPVFGVRTLLSELLYNLLDNAIRYNRDNGTVTVRTAGRQLSVRDTGIGIPKHHIGRIFERFYRVDKSRSKATGGTGLGLAIVKHICEEHGAEIVLESAEGIGTEITVTFPPVKV
;
A
#
# COMPACT_ATOMS: atom_id res chain seq x y z
N MET A 1 30.15 -25.23 -21.56
CA MET A 1 29.69 -23.89 -21.12
C MET A 1 30.87 -23.27 -20.40
N ASN A 2 31.27 -22.04 -20.73
CA ASN A 2 32.50 -21.44 -20.21
C ASN A 2 32.26 -21.00 -18.74
N GLU A 3 33.19 -21.24 -17.81
CA GLU A 3 33.06 -20.88 -16.36
C GLU A 3 32.66 -19.42 -16.15
N VAL A 4 33.17 -18.51 -16.98
CA VAL A 4 32.86 -17.07 -16.94
C VAL A 4 31.37 -16.83 -17.25
N MET A 5 30.80 -17.56 -18.21
CA MET A 5 29.39 -17.43 -18.57
C MET A 5 28.47 -17.99 -17.48
N LEU A 6 28.83 -19.11 -16.87
CA LEU A 6 28.09 -19.71 -15.75
C LEU A 6 28.10 -18.80 -14.53
N SER A 7 29.25 -18.26 -14.17
CA SER A 7 29.39 -17.30 -13.08
C SER A 7 28.57 -16.02 -13.34
N GLY A 8 28.56 -15.53 -14.59
CA GLY A 8 27.72 -14.39 -14.98
C GLY A 8 26.23 -14.65 -14.79
N ILE A 9 25.74 -15.81 -15.20
CA ILE A 9 24.33 -16.22 -15.04
C ILE A 9 23.98 -16.32 -13.56
N LEU A 10 24.82 -17.00 -12.77
CA LEU A 10 24.56 -17.19 -11.32
C LEU A 10 24.58 -15.87 -10.54
N ASN A 11 25.40 -14.90 -10.97
CA ASN A 11 25.42 -13.56 -10.37
C ASN A 11 24.24 -12.67 -10.79
N ALA A 12 23.56 -13.00 -11.90
CA ALA A 12 22.36 -12.27 -12.34
C ALA A 12 21.06 -12.79 -11.66
N LEU A 13 21.13 -13.90 -10.90
CA LEU A 13 19.99 -14.38 -10.11
C LEU A 13 19.77 -13.48 -8.90
N GLU A 14 18.52 -13.30 -8.52
CA GLU A 14 18.13 -12.64 -7.26
C GLU A 14 18.36 -13.54 -6.04
N ASP A 15 18.30 -14.85 -6.23
CA ASP A 15 18.59 -15.83 -5.20
C ASP A 15 20.08 -15.92 -4.89
N GLY A 16 20.39 -16.10 -3.62
CA GLY A 16 21.74 -16.44 -3.17
C GLY A 16 22.08 -17.89 -3.55
N VAL A 17 23.22 -18.10 -4.21
CA VAL A 17 23.72 -19.42 -4.58
C VAL A 17 25.12 -19.61 -4.02
N ALA A 18 25.30 -20.69 -3.26
CA ALA A 18 26.62 -21.14 -2.78
C ALA A 18 26.84 -22.62 -3.13
N VAL A 19 28.01 -22.95 -3.66
CA VAL A 19 28.39 -24.28 -4.10
C VAL A 19 29.58 -24.75 -3.25
N PHE A 20 29.49 -25.97 -2.73
CA PHE A 20 30.52 -26.58 -1.89
C PHE A 20 30.94 -27.93 -2.47
N ASP A 21 32.22 -28.26 -2.30
CA ASP A 21 32.72 -29.63 -2.57
C ASP A 21 32.36 -30.62 -1.43
N LEU A 22 32.87 -31.85 -1.52
CA LEU A 22 32.61 -32.89 -0.53
C LEU A 22 33.27 -32.62 0.83
N GLU A 23 34.36 -31.87 0.85
CA GLU A 23 35.08 -31.41 2.04
C GLU A 23 34.46 -30.18 2.69
N GLY A 24 33.45 -29.59 2.03
CA GLY A 24 32.77 -28.38 2.51
C GLY A 24 33.51 -27.09 2.15
N THR A 25 34.45 -27.15 1.18
CA THR A 25 35.11 -25.96 0.65
C THR A 25 34.15 -25.23 -0.33
N ALA A 26 34.05 -23.93 -0.22
CA ALA A 26 33.23 -23.13 -1.09
C ALA A 26 33.89 -22.99 -2.48
N LEU A 27 33.27 -23.57 -3.49
CA LEU A 27 33.70 -23.47 -4.89
C LEU A 27 33.16 -22.22 -5.55
N PHE A 28 31.98 -21.75 -5.13
CA PHE A 28 31.32 -20.58 -5.67
C PHE A 28 30.35 -19.98 -4.64
N CYS A 29 30.23 -18.66 -4.65
CA CYS A 29 29.24 -17.92 -3.90
C CYS A 29 28.94 -16.61 -4.68
N ASN A 30 27.66 -16.36 -4.98
CA ASN A 30 27.27 -15.17 -5.73
C ASN A 30 27.02 -13.96 -4.80
N GLY A 31 26.85 -12.76 -5.39
CA GLY A 31 26.60 -11.53 -4.67
C GLY A 31 25.39 -11.58 -3.72
N PRO A 32 24.19 -12.03 -4.17
CA PRO A 32 23.02 -12.19 -3.30
C PRO A 32 23.27 -13.13 -2.12
N ALA A 33 24.02 -14.24 -2.28
CA ALA A 33 24.36 -15.12 -1.16
C ALA A 33 25.22 -14.40 -0.11
N TYR A 34 26.22 -13.63 -0.52
CA TYR A 34 27.02 -12.82 0.42
C TYR A 34 26.15 -11.79 1.15
N ALA A 35 25.21 -11.14 0.46
CA ALA A 35 24.29 -10.16 1.06
C ALA A 35 23.41 -10.82 2.12
N LEU A 36 22.72 -11.93 1.80
CA LEU A 36 21.82 -12.65 2.71
C LEU A 36 22.57 -13.26 3.92
N LEU A 37 23.83 -13.64 3.73
CA LEU A 37 24.68 -14.17 4.80
C LEU A 37 25.36 -13.08 5.61
N HIS A 38 25.18 -11.80 5.29
CA HIS A 38 25.88 -10.66 5.88
C HIS A 38 27.42 -10.83 5.84
N LYS A 39 27.92 -11.32 4.71
CA LYS A 39 29.34 -11.60 4.46
C LYS A 39 29.90 -10.69 3.34
N THR A 40 31.18 -10.43 3.40
CA THR A 40 31.88 -9.75 2.30
C THR A 40 32.26 -10.73 1.19
N PRO A 41 32.31 -10.30 -0.09
CA PRO A 41 32.76 -11.16 -1.18
C PRO A 41 34.09 -11.83 -0.89
N GLY A 42 34.15 -13.15 -1.11
CA GLY A 42 35.35 -13.97 -0.84
C GLY A 42 35.59 -14.36 0.62
N SER A 43 34.74 -13.95 1.57
CA SER A 43 34.87 -14.32 2.98
C SER A 43 34.28 -15.69 3.33
N VAL A 44 33.42 -16.26 2.49
CA VAL A 44 32.90 -17.63 2.62
C VAL A 44 33.87 -18.55 1.86
N ARG A 45 34.71 -19.27 2.58
CA ARG A 45 35.69 -20.23 2.03
C ARG A 45 35.31 -21.66 2.36
N MET A 46 34.66 -21.86 3.49
CA MET A 46 34.25 -23.18 3.98
C MET A 46 32.82 -23.11 4.53
N LEU A 47 32.19 -24.26 4.62
CA LEU A 47 30.87 -24.42 5.25
C LEU A 47 30.87 -23.89 6.71
N SER A 48 32.02 -23.95 7.40
CA SER A 48 32.19 -23.42 8.76
C SER A 48 32.07 -21.88 8.84
N ASP A 49 32.23 -21.18 7.75
CA ASP A 49 32.11 -19.71 7.70
C ASP A 49 30.66 -19.23 7.65
N LEU A 50 29.71 -20.14 7.40
CA LEU A 50 28.29 -19.84 7.35
C LEU A 50 27.70 -19.62 8.76
N PRO A 51 26.61 -18.87 8.90
CA PRO A 51 25.84 -18.74 10.14
C PRO A 51 25.42 -20.08 10.72
N ASN A 52 25.25 -20.15 12.05
CA ASN A 52 24.91 -21.39 12.75
C ASN A 52 23.62 -22.04 12.21
N GLU A 53 22.62 -21.23 11.89
CA GLU A 53 21.32 -21.64 11.37
C GLU A 53 21.49 -22.37 10.03
N VAL A 54 22.33 -21.81 9.15
CA VAL A 54 22.64 -22.41 7.84
C VAL A 54 23.47 -23.67 8.01
N ARG A 55 24.47 -23.69 8.94
CA ARG A 55 25.27 -24.89 9.23
C ARG A 55 24.43 -26.02 9.78
N ALA A 56 23.50 -25.71 10.69
CA ALA A 56 22.58 -26.69 11.25
C ALA A 56 21.71 -27.35 10.18
N PHE A 57 21.35 -26.60 9.15
CA PHE A 57 20.61 -27.09 8.00
C PHE A 57 21.39 -28.16 7.21
N PHE A 58 22.72 -28.07 7.13
CA PHE A 58 23.56 -29.08 6.47
C PHE A 58 23.72 -30.39 7.28
N GLY A 59 23.51 -30.36 8.59
CA GLY A 59 23.61 -31.53 9.45
C GLY A 59 22.49 -32.54 9.23
N GLY A 60 22.75 -33.62 8.45
CA GLY A 60 21.78 -34.71 8.23
C GLY A 60 20.85 -34.50 7.03
N VAL A 61 21.27 -33.72 6.04
CA VAL A 61 20.46 -33.34 4.89
C VAL A 61 20.42 -34.41 3.81
N ARG A 62 19.23 -34.64 3.26
CA ARG A 62 19.02 -35.35 1.99
C ARG A 62 18.77 -34.31 0.87
N SER A 63 19.23 -34.64 -0.36
CA SER A 63 18.99 -33.83 -1.54
C SER A 63 17.51 -33.49 -1.70
N GLY A 64 17.19 -32.24 -2.05
CA GLY A 64 15.82 -31.72 -2.17
C GLY A 64 15.21 -31.20 -0.86
N ARG A 65 15.94 -31.16 0.25
CA ARG A 65 15.46 -30.54 1.49
C ARG A 65 15.32 -29.02 1.34
N THR A 66 14.22 -28.50 1.85
CA THR A 66 13.96 -27.07 1.94
C THR A 66 13.52 -26.73 3.35
N GLU A 67 14.02 -25.63 3.90
CA GLU A 67 13.66 -25.15 5.23
C GLU A 67 13.66 -23.62 5.26
N THR A 68 12.77 -23.02 6.03
CA THR A 68 12.78 -21.57 6.25
C THR A 68 13.41 -21.28 7.59
N VAL A 69 14.45 -20.45 7.59
CA VAL A 69 15.18 -20.02 8.78
C VAL A 69 15.11 -18.50 8.90
N GLU A 70 15.33 -18.01 10.11
CA GLU A 70 15.49 -16.58 10.35
C GLU A 70 16.99 -16.26 10.38
N LEU A 71 17.46 -15.45 9.41
CA LEU A 71 18.83 -14.95 9.36
C LEU A 71 18.82 -13.45 9.57
N PHE A 72 19.48 -12.96 10.62
CA PHE A 72 19.60 -11.53 10.93
C PHE A 72 18.26 -10.76 10.95
N GLY A 73 17.18 -11.41 11.39
CA GLY A 73 15.82 -10.83 11.41
C GLY A 73 15.09 -10.89 10.08
N GLN A 74 15.63 -11.59 9.08
CA GLN A 74 15.00 -11.83 7.77
C GLN A 74 14.65 -13.31 7.60
N ALA A 75 13.47 -13.60 7.06
CA ALA A 75 13.09 -14.95 6.73
C ALA A 75 13.74 -15.37 5.41
N VAL A 76 14.60 -16.36 5.45
CA VAL A 76 15.32 -16.90 4.30
C VAL A 76 14.96 -18.36 4.12
N ARG A 77 14.54 -18.73 2.92
CA ARG A 77 14.34 -20.13 2.55
C ARG A 77 15.67 -20.70 2.06
N LEU A 78 16.11 -21.76 2.75
CA LEU A 78 17.26 -22.55 2.37
C LEU A 78 16.79 -23.76 1.57
N ALA A 79 17.38 -24.00 0.40
CA ALA A 79 17.20 -25.22 -0.36
C ALA A 79 18.56 -25.87 -0.63
N TYR A 80 18.63 -27.16 -0.38
CA TYR A 80 19.85 -27.96 -0.54
C TYR A 80 19.66 -28.97 -1.65
N GLN A 81 20.67 -29.08 -2.54
CA GLN A 81 20.72 -30.10 -3.58
C GLN A 81 22.13 -30.69 -3.73
N ASP A 82 22.22 -32.02 -3.82
CA ASP A 82 23.46 -32.68 -4.15
C ASP A 82 23.85 -32.38 -5.60
N LEU A 83 25.13 -32.09 -5.82
CA LEU A 83 25.73 -32.12 -7.15
C LEU A 83 26.24 -33.53 -7.41
N THR A 84 25.82 -34.08 -8.57
CA THR A 84 26.20 -35.42 -8.95
C THR A 84 26.81 -35.42 -10.35
N GLU A 85 27.91 -36.15 -10.52
CA GLU A 85 28.54 -36.41 -11.80
C GLU A 85 28.69 -37.93 -11.96
N ASN A 86 28.22 -38.49 -13.10
CA ASN A 86 28.21 -39.93 -13.39
C ASN A 86 27.56 -40.76 -12.26
N GLY A 87 26.53 -40.22 -11.59
CA GLY A 87 25.83 -40.88 -10.47
C GLY A 87 26.57 -40.85 -9.09
N MET A 88 27.74 -40.26 -9.04
CA MET A 88 28.46 -40.03 -7.79
C MET A 88 28.28 -38.56 -7.34
N ARG A 89 28.09 -38.39 -6.04
CA ARG A 89 28.03 -37.04 -5.44
C ARG A 89 29.40 -36.39 -5.50
N THR A 90 29.46 -35.17 -6.04
CA THR A 90 30.69 -34.38 -6.19
C THR A 90 30.67 -33.11 -5.33
N GLY A 91 29.52 -32.76 -4.78
CA GLY A 91 29.38 -31.57 -3.96
C GLY A 91 27.91 -31.26 -3.60
N ALA A 92 27.65 -30.03 -3.24
CA ALA A 92 26.32 -29.56 -2.89
C ALA A 92 26.09 -28.11 -3.33
N VAL A 93 24.85 -27.80 -3.67
CA VAL A 93 24.36 -26.42 -3.90
C VAL A 93 23.44 -26.06 -2.77
N LEU A 94 23.67 -24.89 -2.18
CA LEU A 94 22.79 -24.20 -1.29
C LEU A 94 22.18 -23.01 -2.03
N ILE A 95 20.86 -22.92 -2.06
CA ILE A 95 20.10 -21.79 -2.57
C ILE A 95 19.45 -21.07 -1.39
N LEU A 96 19.63 -19.76 -1.34
CA LEU A 96 19.08 -18.88 -0.31
C LEU A 96 18.08 -17.92 -1.01
N THR A 97 16.80 -18.03 -0.69
CA THR A 97 15.77 -17.14 -1.22
C THR A 97 15.30 -16.20 -0.11
N ASP A 98 15.39 -14.89 -0.32
CA ASP A 98 14.78 -13.91 0.58
C ASP A 98 13.24 -14.01 0.51
N LEU A 99 12.62 -14.28 1.64
CA LEU A 99 11.15 -14.33 1.75
C LEU A 99 10.56 -13.03 2.33
N GLY A 100 11.39 -12.03 2.60
CA GLY A 100 10.97 -10.82 3.29
C GLY A 100 9.88 -10.06 2.53
N GLU A 101 10.01 -9.90 1.23
CA GLU A 101 8.99 -9.23 0.41
C GLU A 101 7.70 -10.05 0.33
N GLN A 102 7.80 -11.34 0.09
CA GLN A 102 6.63 -12.23 0.04
C GLN A 102 5.89 -12.27 1.38
N GLN A 103 6.62 -12.37 2.49
CA GLN A 103 6.02 -12.36 3.82
C GLN A 103 5.39 -11.00 4.17
N ARG A 104 6.01 -9.89 3.75
CA ARG A 104 5.43 -8.55 3.90
C ARG A 104 4.12 -8.43 3.09
N ALA A 105 4.11 -8.87 1.84
CA ALA A 105 2.92 -8.88 0.99
C ALA A 105 1.80 -9.74 1.59
N ASP A 106 2.11 -10.95 2.04
CA ASP A 106 1.16 -11.86 2.70
C ASP A 106 0.61 -11.28 4.01
N ARG A 107 1.46 -10.61 4.80
CA ARG A 107 1.05 -9.94 6.03
C ARG A 107 0.09 -8.78 5.73
N ILE A 108 0.44 -7.91 4.78
CA ILE A 108 -0.39 -6.78 4.35
C ILE A 108 -1.75 -7.30 3.87
N ARG A 109 -1.77 -8.39 3.07
CA ARG A 109 -3.01 -9.01 2.58
C ARG A 109 -3.89 -9.55 3.71
N ARG A 110 -3.30 -10.24 4.71
CA ARG A 110 -4.04 -10.74 5.88
C ARG A 110 -4.60 -9.60 6.74
N GLU A 111 -3.79 -8.59 7.02
CA GLU A 111 -4.21 -7.39 7.76
C GLU A 111 -5.33 -6.65 7.02
N PHE A 112 -5.24 -6.53 5.69
CA PHE A 112 -6.28 -5.95 4.86
C PHE A 112 -7.60 -6.72 4.99
N THR A 113 -7.59 -8.05 4.81
CA THR A 113 -8.79 -8.90 4.91
C THR A 113 -9.44 -8.84 6.30
N ALA A 114 -8.63 -8.85 7.35
CA ALA A 114 -9.11 -8.70 8.72
C ALA A 114 -9.76 -7.33 8.95
N ASN A 115 -9.13 -6.25 8.49
CA ASN A 115 -9.65 -4.90 8.62
C ASN A 115 -10.95 -4.70 7.84
N VAL A 116 -11.05 -5.21 6.59
CA VAL A 116 -12.28 -5.22 5.79
C VAL A 116 -13.42 -5.87 6.56
N SER A 117 -13.17 -7.07 7.12
CA SER A 117 -14.18 -7.81 7.88
C SER A 117 -14.67 -7.02 9.09
N HIS A 118 -13.78 -6.36 9.81
CA HIS A 118 -14.12 -5.53 10.97
C HIS A 118 -14.89 -4.27 10.59
N GLU A 119 -14.44 -3.54 9.54
CA GLU A 119 -15.08 -2.30 9.10
C GLU A 119 -16.45 -2.54 8.44
N LEU A 120 -16.72 -3.73 7.90
CA LEU A 120 -18.04 -4.14 7.41
C LEU A 120 -18.96 -4.64 8.55
N LYS A 121 -18.44 -5.37 9.52
CA LYS A 121 -19.24 -5.94 10.60
C LYS A 121 -19.87 -4.87 11.50
N THR A 122 -19.13 -3.80 11.79
CA THR A 122 -19.59 -2.73 12.70
C THR A 122 -20.86 -2.03 12.20
N PRO A 123 -20.90 -1.45 10.97
CA PRO A 123 -22.12 -0.82 10.45
C PRO A 123 -23.26 -1.83 10.27
N LEU A 124 -22.97 -3.07 9.84
CA LEU A 124 -23.98 -4.10 9.69
C LEU A 124 -24.67 -4.44 11.01
N THR A 125 -23.91 -4.57 12.10
CA THR A 125 -24.47 -4.80 13.45
C THR A 125 -25.34 -3.63 13.88
N SER A 126 -24.94 -2.38 13.58
CA SER A 126 -25.73 -1.18 13.91
C SER A 126 -27.04 -1.14 13.10
N ILE A 127 -26.98 -1.44 11.80
CA ILE A 127 -28.16 -1.51 10.91
C ILE A 127 -29.15 -2.55 11.44
N SER A 128 -28.66 -3.78 11.70
CA SER A 128 -29.49 -4.88 12.22
C SER A 128 -30.13 -4.51 13.56
N GLY A 129 -29.36 -3.92 14.48
CA GLY A 129 -29.88 -3.54 15.79
C GLY A 129 -30.97 -2.47 15.72
N TYR A 130 -30.80 -1.42 14.90
CA TYR A 130 -31.84 -0.41 14.71
C TYR A 130 -33.09 -0.97 14.00
N ALA A 131 -32.89 -1.82 13.01
CA ALA A 131 -34.00 -2.49 12.32
C ALA A 131 -34.81 -3.38 13.28
N GLU A 132 -34.13 -4.19 14.10
CA GLU A 132 -34.75 -5.06 15.11
C GLU A 132 -35.55 -4.26 16.17
N MET A 133 -34.98 -3.10 16.62
CA MET A 133 -35.71 -2.23 17.57
C MET A 133 -36.98 -1.64 16.96
N ILE A 134 -37.00 -1.33 15.67
CA ILE A 134 -38.20 -0.86 14.95
C ILE A 134 -39.19 -2.03 14.78
N GLU A 135 -38.73 -3.18 14.33
CA GLU A 135 -39.55 -4.36 14.05
C GLU A 135 -40.29 -4.88 15.30
N ASN A 136 -39.58 -4.93 16.43
CA ASN A 136 -40.14 -5.43 17.70
C ASN A 136 -40.95 -4.37 18.46
N GLY A 137 -41.19 -3.18 17.88
CA GLY A 137 -41.96 -2.12 18.54
C GLY A 137 -41.26 -1.54 19.78
N MET A 138 -39.92 -1.74 19.91
CA MET A 138 -39.14 -1.21 21.02
C MET A 138 -38.75 0.26 20.78
N ALA A 139 -38.84 0.73 19.53
CA ALA A 139 -38.64 2.13 19.18
C ALA A 139 -39.93 2.91 19.42
N LYS A 140 -39.84 4.05 20.10
CA LYS A 140 -40.95 4.99 20.18
C LYS A 140 -41.20 5.59 18.79
N GLU A 141 -42.44 6.03 18.52
CA GLU A 141 -42.80 6.60 17.22
C GLU A 141 -41.89 7.76 16.78
N GLU A 142 -41.48 8.60 17.73
CA GLU A 142 -40.51 9.69 17.56
C GLU A 142 -39.10 9.23 17.19
N ASP A 143 -38.68 8.02 17.63
CA ASP A 143 -37.33 7.46 17.40
C ASP A 143 -37.23 6.71 16.07
N VAL A 144 -38.33 6.26 15.48
CA VAL A 144 -38.34 5.48 14.23
C VAL A 144 -37.64 6.23 13.09
N ARG A 145 -37.91 7.54 12.97
CA ARG A 145 -37.27 8.39 11.98
C ARG A 145 -35.76 8.49 12.21
N VAL A 146 -35.35 8.67 13.47
CA VAL A 146 -33.92 8.77 13.84
C VAL A 146 -33.20 7.46 13.54
N PHE A 147 -33.83 6.31 13.84
CA PHE A 147 -33.24 5.00 13.54
C PHE A 147 -33.15 4.75 12.03
N ALA A 148 -34.18 5.11 11.27
CA ALA A 148 -34.13 5.03 9.81
C ALA A 148 -33.02 5.90 9.20
N GLU A 149 -32.81 7.12 9.73
CA GLU A 149 -31.70 7.99 9.31
C GLU A 149 -30.33 7.40 9.66
N ARG A 150 -30.20 6.74 10.82
CA ARG A 150 -28.97 6.05 11.21
C ARG A 150 -28.69 4.83 10.32
N ILE A 151 -29.70 4.01 10.02
CA ILE A 151 -29.61 2.87 9.10
C ILE A 151 -29.11 3.37 7.73
N ARG A 152 -29.76 4.41 7.18
CA ARG A 152 -29.36 4.98 5.89
C ARG A 152 -27.92 5.47 5.89
N ARG A 153 -27.47 6.13 6.94
CA ARG A 153 -26.10 6.62 7.07
C ARG A 153 -25.07 5.49 7.11
N GLU A 154 -25.34 4.44 7.89
CA GLU A 154 -24.44 3.29 7.96
C GLU A 154 -24.44 2.48 6.64
N SER A 155 -25.58 2.38 5.94
CA SER A 155 -25.65 1.77 4.61
C SER A 155 -24.84 2.55 3.57
N ASN A 156 -24.93 3.87 3.56
CA ASN A 156 -24.12 4.71 2.66
C ASN A 156 -22.61 4.58 2.96
N ARG A 157 -22.26 4.46 4.25
CA ARG A 157 -20.87 4.21 4.65
C ARG A 157 -20.36 2.86 4.15
N MET A 158 -21.18 1.82 4.21
CA MET A 158 -20.84 0.49 3.68
C MET A 158 -20.65 0.52 2.16
N LEU A 159 -21.53 1.22 1.44
CA LEU A 159 -21.40 1.37 0.00
C LEU A 159 -20.09 2.06 -0.39
N ALA A 160 -19.73 3.15 0.30
CA ALA A 160 -18.45 3.82 0.08
C ALA A 160 -17.25 2.88 0.37
N LEU A 161 -17.29 2.12 1.48
CA LEU A 161 -16.23 1.16 1.81
C LEU A 161 -16.09 0.07 0.75
N VAL A 162 -17.20 -0.48 0.24
CA VAL A 162 -17.19 -1.49 -0.83
C VAL A 162 -16.61 -0.91 -2.11
N SER A 163 -17.00 0.34 -2.48
CA SER A 163 -16.43 1.05 -3.64
C SER A 163 -14.92 1.22 -3.51
N ASP A 164 -14.45 1.68 -2.35
CA ASP A 164 -13.00 1.87 -2.07
C ASP A 164 -12.23 0.52 -2.20
N ILE A 165 -12.81 -0.59 -1.72
CA ILE A 165 -12.22 -1.92 -1.82
C ILE A 165 -12.13 -2.39 -3.28
N ILE A 166 -13.18 -2.17 -4.08
CA ILE A 166 -13.18 -2.50 -5.51
C ILE A 166 -12.11 -1.70 -6.23
N THR A 167 -12.06 -0.38 -6.01
CA THR A 167 -11.03 0.49 -6.61
C THR A 167 -9.62 0.02 -6.25
N LEU A 168 -9.35 -0.33 -4.98
CA LEU A 168 -8.04 -0.86 -4.57
C LEU A 168 -7.73 -2.21 -5.21
N SER A 169 -8.72 -3.09 -5.38
CA SER A 169 -8.54 -4.38 -6.04
C SER A 169 -8.22 -4.21 -7.53
N GLU A 170 -8.91 -3.28 -8.21
CA GLU A 170 -8.62 -2.94 -9.59
C GLU A 170 -7.22 -2.34 -9.75
N LEU A 171 -6.80 -1.50 -8.80
CA LEU A 171 -5.46 -0.89 -8.77
C LEU A 171 -4.35 -1.92 -8.52
N ASP A 172 -4.59 -2.99 -7.78
CA ASP A 172 -3.63 -4.09 -7.57
C ASP A 172 -3.43 -4.96 -8.86
N GLU A 173 -4.30 -4.83 -9.88
CA GLU A 173 -4.17 -5.52 -11.19
C GLU A 173 -3.35 -4.69 -12.18
N GLN A 174 -2.09 -5.07 -12.44
CA GLN A 174 -1.05 -4.35 -13.23
C GLN A 174 -1.40 -3.94 -14.68
N GLN A 175 -2.66 -3.76 -15.06
CA GLN A 175 -3.08 -3.45 -16.44
C GLN A 175 -3.92 -2.18 -16.59
N ILE A 176 -3.90 -1.29 -15.61
CA ILE A 176 -4.84 -0.16 -15.49
C ILE A 176 -4.64 0.90 -16.57
N LEU A 177 -3.41 1.16 -17.01
CA LEU A 177 -3.11 2.21 -17.99
C LEU A 177 -3.53 1.90 -19.44
N LYS A 178 -4.19 0.78 -19.70
CA LYS A 178 -4.66 0.46 -21.08
C LYS A 178 -5.64 1.48 -21.64
N ASN A 179 -6.38 2.19 -20.80
CA ASN A 179 -7.35 3.21 -21.18
C ASN A 179 -6.85 4.62 -20.83
N ALA A 180 -5.53 4.82 -20.76
CA ALA A 180 -4.97 6.12 -20.47
C ALA A 180 -5.14 7.08 -21.69
N GLU A 181 -5.52 8.29 -21.40
CA GLU A 181 -5.71 9.38 -22.35
C GLU A 181 -5.11 10.68 -21.81
N THR A 182 -5.06 11.72 -22.64
CA THR A 182 -4.68 13.06 -22.13
C THR A 182 -5.88 13.70 -21.46
N VAL A 183 -5.79 13.92 -20.15
CA VAL A 183 -6.84 14.51 -19.31
C VAL A 183 -6.38 15.87 -18.81
N ASP A 184 -7.23 16.89 -18.91
CA ASP A 184 -6.97 18.18 -18.26
C ASP A 184 -7.39 18.12 -16.79
N LEU A 185 -6.39 18.12 -15.88
CA LEU A 185 -6.63 18.05 -14.44
C LEU A 185 -7.30 19.32 -13.89
N PHE A 186 -7.15 20.48 -14.52
CA PHE A 186 -7.85 21.69 -14.10
C PHE A 186 -9.36 21.57 -14.33
N GLU A 187 -9.76 21.09 -15.49
CA GLU A 187 -11.17 20.84 -15.82
C GLU A 187 -11.77 19.79 -14.87
N LEU A 188 -11.02 18.71 -14.61
CA LEU A 188 -11.44 17.64 -13.72
C LEU A 188 -11.57 18.11 -12.27
N ALA A 189 -10.64 18.98 -11.81
CA ALA A 189 -10.71 19.61 -10.49
C ALA A 189 -11.94 20.53 -10.37
N ALA A 190 -12.28 21.29 -11.43
CA ALA A 190 -13.48 22.13 -11.46
C ALA A 190 -14.77 21.29 -11.31
N GLN A 191 -14.85 20.15 -12.01
CA GLN A 191 -15.97 19.22 -11.91
C GLN A 191 -16.07 18.62 -10.49
N THR A 192 -14.94 18.24 -9.88
CA THR A 192 -14.90 17.68 -8.53
C THR A 192 -15.29 18.73 -7.48
N VAL A 193 -14.84 19.98 -7.62
CA VAL A 193 -15.24 21.09 -6.74
C VAL A 193 -16.74 21.32 -6.78
N GLU A 194 -17.37 21.32 -7.98
CA GLU A 194 -18.82 21.47 -8.09
C GLU A 194 -19.57 20.28 -7.48
N THR A 195 -19.08 19.06 -7.65
CA THR A 195 -19.65 17.85 -7.03
C THR A 195 -19.64 17.92 -5.50
N LEU A 196 -18.57 18.43 -4.89
CA LEU A 196 -18.41 18.52 -3.44
C LEU A 196 -18.92 19.83 -2.82
N LYS A 197 -19.46 20.75 -3.63
CA LYS A 197 -19.94 22.06 -3.19
C LYS A 197 -20.98 21.98 -2.07
N SER A 198 -21.95 21.09 -2.17
CA SER A 198 -22.97 20.90 -1.14
C SER A 198 -22.37 20.41 0.16
N ALA A 199 -21.40 19.49 0.11
CA ALA A 199 -20.70 18.97 1.29
C ALA A 199 -19.86 20.08 1.97
N ALA A 200 -19.17 20.90 1.18
CA ALA A 200 -18.42 22.04 1.65
C ALA A 200 -19.32 23.09 2.33
N MET A 201 -20.47 23.41 1.70
CA MET A 201 -21.46 24.36 2.25
C MET A 201 -22.01 23.89 3.61
N VAL A 202 -22.38 22.63 3.74
CA VAL A 202 -22.90 22.07 5.00
C VAL A 202 -21.86 22.20 6.14
N ARG A 203 -20.57 22.19 5.82
CA ARG A 203 -19.47 22.35 6.77
C ARG A 203 -18.95 23.79 6.91
N GLY A 204 -19.53 24.73 6.18
CA GLY A 204 -19.05 26.12 6.18
C GLY A 204 -17.65 26.29 5.60
N VAL A 205 -17.20 25.38 4.73
CA VAL A 205 -15.86 25.40 4.12
C VAL A 205 -15.92 26.09 2.76
N SER A 206 -15.02 27.05 2.53
CA SER A 206 -14.85 27.72 1.23
C SER A 206 -13.84 26.95 0.38
N VAL A 207 -14.19 26.62 -0.87
CA VAL A 207 -13.31 25.94 -1.81
C VAL A 207 -12.93 26.88 -2.94
N GLN A 208 -11.63 27.00 -3.22
CA GLN A 208 -11.07 27.84 -4.29
C GLN A 208 -10.26 27.00 -5.26
N LEU A 209 -10.46 27.20 -6.55
CA LEU A 209 -9.66 26.58 -7.62
C LEU A 209 -8.82 27.67 -8.28
N LEU A 210 -7.49 27.45 -8.32
CA LEU A 210 -6.51 28.38 -8.86
C LEU A 210 -5.64 27.69 -9.91
N GLY A 211 -5.17 28.42 -10.91
CA GLY A 211 -4.29 27.91 -11.95
C GLY A 211 -4.94 27.91 -13.32
N GLY A 212 -4.63 26.92 -14.13
CA GLY A 212 -5.13 26.80 -15.50
C GLY A 212 -4.96 25.37 -16.03
N PRO A 213 -5.19 25.17 -17.33
CA PRO A 213 -5.11 23.86 -17.96
C PRO A 213 -3.82 23.11 -17.62
N MET A 214 -3.99 21.85 -17.21
CA MET A 214 -2.87 20.97 -16.81
C MET A 214 -3.08 19.59 -17.44
N PRO A 215 -2.60 19.37 -18.67
CA PRO A 215 -2.72 18.08 -19.34
C PRO A 215 -1.82 17.03 -18.67
N VAL A 216 -2.41 15.87 -18.37
CA VAL A 216 -1.75 14.70 -17.79
C VAL A 216 -2.15 13.48 -18.60
N PHE A 217 -1.22 12.58 -18.87
CA PHE A 217 -1.52 11.29 -19.48
C PHE A 217 -1.90 10.30 -18.38
N GLY A 218 -3.15 9.80 -18.40
CA GLY A 218 -3.64 8.91 -17.38
C GLY A 218 -5.08 8.46 -17.58
N VAL A 219 -5.58 7.66 -16.64
CA VAL A 219 -6.94 7.14 -16.68
C VAL A 219 -7.88 8.13 -15.98
N ARG A 220 -8.82 8.71 -16.77
CA ARG A 220 -9.73 9.79 -16.31
C ARG A 220 -10.48 9.43 -15.03
N THR A 221 -10.99 8.20 -14.92
CA THR A 221 -11.74 7.75 -13.73
C THR A 221 -10.86 7.71 -12.48
N LEU A 222 -9.62 7.24 -12.59
CA LEU A 222 -8.67 7.21 -11.48
C LEU A 222 -8.20 8.61 -11.07
N LEU A 223 -7.96 9.48 -12.04
CA LEU A 223 -7.62 10.89 -11.77
C LEU A 223 -8.78 11.63 -11.09
N SER A 224 -10.05 11.31 -11.46
CA SER A 224 -11.23 11.81 -10.75
C SER A 224 -11.29 11.31 -9.32
N GLU A 225 -11.01 10.05 -9.10
CA GLU A 225 -10.98 9.42 -7.77
C GLU A 225 -9.90 10.03 -6.87
N LEU A 226 -8.70 10.29 -7.44
CA LEU A 226 -7.62 10.98 -6.75
C LEU A 226 -8.07 12.37 -6.28
N LEU A 227 -8.64 13.19 -7.18
CA LEU A 227 -9.13 14.52 -6.85
C LEU A 227 -10.24 14.47 -5.81
N TYR A 228 -11.21 13.55 -5.98
CA TYR A 228 -12.32 13.39 -5.04
C TYR A 228 -11.81 13.06 -3.63
N ASN A 229 -10.91 12.09 -3.49
CA ASN A 229 -10.36 11.70 -2.19
C ASN A 229 -9.55 12.83 -1.52
N LEU A 230 -8.76 13.59 -2.29
CA LEU A 230 -8.02 14.73 -1.76
C LEU A 230 -8.95 15.84 -1.29
N LEU A 231 -9.95 16.21 -2.09
CA LEU A 231 -10.90 17.28 -1.78
C LEU A 231 -11.85 16.88 -0.64
N ASP A 232 -12.40 15.67 -0.64
CA ASP A 232 -13.29 15.19 0.42
C ASP A 232 -12.54 15.18 1.76
N ASN A 233 -11.29 14.72 1.80
CA ASN A 233 -10.46 14.78 2.99
C ASN A 233 -10.23 16.23 3.45
N ALA A 234 -9.87 17.13 2.56
CA ALA A 234 -9.62 18.54 2.87
C ALA A 234 -10.88 19.28 3.39
N ILE A 235 -12.06 18.91 2.91
CA ILE A 235 -13.35 19.43 3.39
C ILE A 235 -13.72 18.78 4.73
N ARG A 236 -13.58 17.46 4.82
CA ARG A 236 -13.98 16.64 5.99
C ARG A 236 -13.20 16.94 7.24
N TYR A 237 -11.90 17.16 7.12
CA TYR A 237 -11.00 17.45 8.23
C TYR A 237 -10.69 18.94 8.41
N ASN A 238 -11.48 19.80 7.74
CA ASN A 238 -11.38 21.23 7.93
C ASN A 238 -12.02 21.66 9.26
N ARG A 239 -11.76 22.89 9.63
CA ARG A 239 -12.44 23.62 10.72
C ARG A 239 -13.62 24.41 10.16
N ASP A 240 -14.52 24.83 11.03
CA ASP A 240 -15.62 25.71 10.68
C ASP A 240 -15.08 27.02 10.07
N ASN A 241 -15.71 27.47 8.98
CA ASN A 241 -15.27 28.62 8.18
C ASN A 241 -13.84 28.50 7.61
N GLY A 242 -13.35 27.28 7.45
CA GLY A 242 -12.05 27.03 6.85
C GLY A 242 -12.06 27.16 5.33
N THR A 243 -10.87 27.01 4.74
CA THR A 243 -10.67 27.13 3.30
C THR A 243 -9.96 25.90 2.76
N VAL A 244 -10.35 25.46 1.56
CA VAL A 244 -9.64 24.50 0.73
C VAL A 244 -9.18 25.20 -0.53
N THR A 245 -7.91 25.14 -0.87
CA THR A 245 -7.35 25.69 -2.10
C THR A 245 -6.83 24.55 -2.96
N VAL A 246 -7.40 24.39 -4.14
CA VAL A 246 -6.91 23.49 -5.19
C VAL A 246 -6.12 24.32 -6.18
N ARG A 247 -4.89 23.89 -6.49
CA ARG A 247 -4.03 24.62 -7.44
C ARG A 247 -3.45 23.68 -8.48
N THR A 248 -3.50 24.08 -9.73
CA THR A 248 -2.76 23.45 -10.84
C THR A 248 -1.70 24.41 -11.35
N ALA A 249 -0.44 23.98 -11.41
CA ALA A 249 0.68 24.79 -11.90
C ALA A 249 1.77 23.91 -12.52
N GLY A 250 2.08 24.10 -13.78
CA GLY A 250 3.06 23.27 -14.49
C GLY A 250 2.64 21.80 -14.52
N ARG A 251 3.27 20.93 -13.74
CA ARG A 251 2.95 19.51 -13.60
C ARG A 251 2.50 19.14 -12.19
N GLN A 252 2.16 20.14 -11.39
CA GLN A 252 1.79 19.97 -10.00
C GLN A 252 0.33 20.26 -9.77
N LEU A 253 -0.35 19.34 -9.10
CA LEU A 253 -1.65 19.52 -8.48
C LEU A 253 -1.42 19.62 -6.98
N SER A 254 -1.84 20.70 -6.33
CA SER A 254 -1.85 20.77 -4.87
C SER A 254 -3.25 21.01 -4.32
N VAL A 255 -3.55 20.37 -3.18
CA VAL A 255 -4.76 20.57 -2.40
C VAL A 255 -4.33 20.95 -0.99
N ARG A 256 -4.64 22.18 -0.60
CA ARG A 256 -4.32 22.74 0.72
C ARG A 256 -5.57 23.04 1.49
N ASP A 257 -5.62 22.63 2.75
CA ASP A 257 -6.67 22.98 3.70
C ASP A 257 -6.14 23.80 4.88
N THR A 258 -7.05 24.47 5.58
CA THR A 258 -6.78 25.18 6.83
C THR A 258 -7.34 24.42 8.04
N GLY A 259 -7.42 23.11 7.94
CA GLY A 259 -8.09 22.25 8.92
C GLY A 259 -7.27 21.94 10.17
N ILE A 260 -7.57 20.78 10.76
CA ILE A 260 -6.95 20.34 12.01
C ILE A 260 -5.48 19.96 11.87
N GLY A 261 -5.00 19.73 10.65
CA GLY A 261 -3.66 19.24 10.40
C GLY A 261 -3.40 17.82 10.93
N ILE A 262 -2.19 17.34 10.73
CA ILE A 262 -1.76 15.98 11.07
C ILE A 262 -0.53 16.06 11.99
N PRO A 263 -0.55 15.43 13.18
CA PRO A 263 0.63 15.37 14.06
C PRO A 263 1.78 14.62 13.38
N LYS A 264 3.03 15.08 13.56
CA LYS A 264 4.22 14.59 12.86
C LYS A 264 4.41 13.07 12.90
N HIS A 265 4.08 12.44 14.04
CA HIS A 265 4.26 10.99 14.21
C HIS A 265 3.26 10.13 13.40
N HIS A 266 2.22 10.75 12.83
CA HIS A 266 1.24 10.08 11.96
C HIS A 266 1.57 10.24 10.47
N ILE A 267 2.36 11.26 10.06
CA ILE A 267 2.60 11.61 8.65
C ILE A 267 3.09 10.41 7.83
N GLY A 268 4.02 9.62 8.37
CA GLY A 268 4.56 8.44 7.67
C GLY A 268 3.55 7.30 7.46
N ARG A 269 2.41 7.34 8.15
CA ARG A 269 1.45 6.24 8.18
C ARG A 269 0.09 6.55 7.56
N ILE A 270 -0.20 7.80 7.26
CA ILE A 270 -1.54 8.20 6.78
C ILE A 270 -1.91 7.62 5.42
N PHE A 271 -0.94 7.12 4.66
CA PHE A 271 -1.13 6.42 3.39
C PHE A 271 -1.29 4.90 3.56
N GLU A 272 -1.18 4.37 4.79
CA GLU A 272 -1.46 2.97 5.08
C GLU A 272 -2.97 2.69 4.95
N ARG A 273 -3.34 1.52 4.43
CA ARG A 273 -4.74 1.09 4.30
C ARG A 273 -5.39 1.01 5.68
N PHE A 274 -6.59 1.57 5.86
CA PHE A 274 -7.37 1.65 7.11
C PHE A 274 -6.74 2.48 8.23
N TYR A 275 -5.65 3.20 7.94
CA TYR A 275 -5.02 4.04 8.95
C TYR A 275 -5.86 5.29 9.23
N ARG A 276 -5.94 5.67 10.50
CA ARG A 276 -6.69 6.84 10.98
C ARG A 276 -5.98 7.41 12.20
N VAL A 277 -5.79 8.71 12.24
CA VAL A 277 -5.16 9.43 13.36
C VAL A 277 -6.00 9.28 14.63
N ASP A 278 -7.34 9.40 14.53
CA ASP A 278 -8.28 9.25 15.64
C ASP A 278 -9.48 8.38 15.20
N LYS A 279 -9.56 7.17 15.75
CA LYS A 279 -10.65 6.21 15.44
C LYS A 279 -12.01 6.68 15.97
N SER A 280 -12.06 7.47 17.03
CA SER A 280 -13.30 7.92 17.66
C SER A 280 -13.95 9.09 16.89
N ARG A 281 -13.18 10.10 16.55
CA ARG A 281 -13.59 11.25 15.75
C ARG A 281 -13.98 10.84 14.33
N SER A 282 -13.23 9.94 13.78
CA SER A 282 -13.44 9.48 12.39
C SER A 282 -14.72 8.64 12.23
N LYS A 283 -15.24 7.98 13.28
CA LYS A 283 -16.57 7.34 13.23
C LYS A 283 -17.69 8.39 13.05
N ALA A 284 -17.56 9.53 13.68
CA ALA A 284 -18.53 10.64 13.52
C ALA A 284 -18.48 11.28 12.11
N THR A 285 -17.29 11.33 11.50
CA THR A 285 -17.09 11.92 10.16
C THR A 285 -17.27 10.93 9.01
N GLY A 286 -17.35 9.61 9.26
CA GLY A 286 -17.71 8.60 8.25
C GLY A 286 -16.59 8.18 7.29
N GLY A 287 -15.30 8.46 7.58
CA GLY A 287 -14.18 8.05 6.72
C GLY A 287 -13.92 6.54 6.75
N THR A 288 -13.53 5.96 5.62
CA THR A 288 -13.14 4.54 5.48
C THR A 288 -11.71 4.26 5.94
N GLY A 289 -10.81 5.27 5.84
CA GLY A 289 -9.37 5.11 6.04
C GLY A 289 -8.66 4.52 4.81
N LEU A 290 -9.35 4.46 3.66
CA LEU A 290 -8.79 3.94 2.39
C LEU A 290 -8.45 5.06 1.40
N GLY A 291 -9.10 6.22 1.49
CA GLY A 291 -8.98 7.28 0.49
C GLY A 291 -7.54 7.75 0.20
N LEU A 292 -6.70 7.97 1.24
CA LEU A 292 -5.30 8.37 1.01
C LEU A 292 -4.43 7.20 0.52
N ALA A 293 -4.76 5.96 0.87
CA ALA A 293 -4.11 4.78 0.30
C ALA A 293 -4.43 4.65 -1.20
N ILE A 294 -5.70 4.92 -1.61
CA ILE A 294 -6.12 4.99 -3.01
C ILE A 294 -5.36 6.09 -3.74
N VAL A 295 -5.27 7.30 -3.17
CA VAL A 295 -4.49 8.42 -3.74
C VAL A 295 -3.05 8.01 -4.01
N LYS A 296 -2.38 7.40 -3.02
CA LYS A 296 -1.00 6.94 -3.16
C LYS A 296 -0.86 5.92 -4.30
N HIS A 297 -1.74 4.92 -4.36
CA HIS A 297 -1.70 3.88 -5.38
C HIS A 297 -1.95 4.45 -6.79
N ILE A 298 -2.91 5.38 -6.94
CA ILE A 298 -3.14 6.08 -8.20
C ILE A 298 -1.89 6.87 -8.63
N CYS A 299 -1.20 7.54 -7.69
CA CYS A 299 0.05 8.24 -7.99
C CYS A 299 1.14 7.26 -8.47
N GLU A 300 1.31 6.12 -7.79
CA GLU A 300 2.28 5.08 -8.16
C GLU A 300 2.02 4.56 -9.58
N GLU A 301 0.77 4.23 -9.91
CA GLU A 301 0.37 3.76 -11.26
C GLU A 301 0.61 4.81 -12.36
N HIS A 302 0.46 6.10 -12.05
CA HIS A 302 0.71 7.19 -13.00
C HIS A 302 2.17 7.68 -12.98
N GLY A 303 3.08 7.05 -12.22
CA GLY A 303 4.47 7.48 -12.04
C GLY A 303 4.56 8.89 -11.44
N ALA A 304 3.58 9.31 -10.67
CA ALA A 304 3.52 10.62 -10.03
C ALA A 304 4.12 10.56 -8.61
N GLU A 305 4.81 11.64 -8.23
CA GLU A 305 5.34 11.82 -6.89
C GLU A 305 4.32 12.53 -6.00
N ILE A 306 4.13 12.05 -4.77
CA ILE A 306 3.25 12.65 -3.78
C ILE A 306 4.07 13.17 -2.59
N VAL A 307 3.85 14.44 -2.25
CA VAL A 307 4.46 15.10 -1.08
C VAL A 307 3.35 15.61 -0.19
N LEU A 308 3.50 15.41 1.14
CA LEU A 308 2.57 15.90 2.13
C LEU A 308 3.30 16.79 3.15
N GLU A 309 2.77 17.98 3.35
CA GLU A 309 3.17 18.91 4.38
C GLU A 309 1.99 19.19 5.30
N SER A 310 2.15 19.01 6.61
CA SER A 310 1.09 19.23 7.56
C SER A 310 1.63 19.65 8.92
N ALA A 311 0.88 20.51 9.58
CA ALA A 311 1.12 20.88 10.97
C ALA A 311 -0.21 20.91 11.74
N GLU A 312 -0.20 20.30 12.92
CA GLU A 312 -1.37 20.23 13.79
C GLU A 312 -1.89 21.64 14.14
N GLY A 313 -3.18 21.85 13.96
CA GLY A 313 -3.85 23.15 14.18
C GLY A 313 -3.67 24.18 13.06
N ILE A 314 -2.86 23.90 12.03
CA ILE A 314 -2.59 24.81 10.89
C ILE A 314 -3.32 24.35 9.64
N GLY A 315 -3.21 23.06 9.28
CA GLY A 315 -3.79 22.47 8.09
C GLY A 315 -2.84 21.50 7.38
N THR A 316 -3.27 21.04 6.20
CA THR A 316 -2.52 20.08 5.40
C THR A 316 -2.42 20.55 3.96
N GLU A 317 -1.27 20.32 3.33
CA GLU A 317 -1.08 20.48 1.90
C GLU A 317 -0.56 19.15 1.31
N ILE A 318 -1.25 18.64 0.29
CA ILE A 318 -0.81 17.48 -0.47
C ILE A 318 -0.53 17.94 -1.90
N THR A 319 0.68 17.70 -2.36
CA THR A 319 1.14 18.05 -3.71
C THR A 319 1.45 16.77 -4.49
N VAL A 320 0.85 16.63 -5.67
CA VAL A 320 1.10 15.54 -6.61
C VAL A 320 1.79 16.10 -7.84
N THR A 321 2.98 15.57 -8.15
CA THR A 321 3.78 15.98 -9.32
C THR A 321 3.75 14.86 -10.36
N PHE A 322 3.14 15.12 -11.51
CA PHE A 322 3.02 14.17 -12.60
C PHE A 322 4.26 14.16 -13.51
N PRO A 323 4.58 13.01 -14.14
CA PRO A 323 5.65 12.95 -15.14
C PRO A 323 5.32 13.84 -16.35
N PRO A 324 6.32 14.21 -17.15
CA PRO A 324 6.08 14.95 -18.40
C PRO A 324 5.23 14.09 -19.35
N VAL A 325 4.23 14.71 -19.98
CA VAL A 325 3.48 14.04 -21.05
C VAL A 325 4.47 13.77 -22.19
N LYS A 326 4.70 12.49 -22.51
CA LYS A 326 5.49 12.13 -23.69
C LYS A 326 4.66 12.49 -24.92
N VAL A 327 5.12 13.49 -25.66
CA VAL A 327 4.57 13.92 -26.96
C VAL A 327 4.90 12.87 -28.00
#